data_97f6cc944abf1cd56f5209fb36b1f99e
#
_entry.id   97f6cc944abf1cd56f5209fb36b1f99e
#
_cell.length_a   1.000
_cell.length_b   1.000
_cell.length_c   1.000
_cell.angle_alpha   90.00
_cell.angle_beta   90.00
_cell.angle_gamma   90.00
#
_symmetry.space_group_name_H-M   'P 1'
#
loop_
_entity.id
_entity.type
_entity.pdbx_description
1 polymer ?
#
loop_
_entity_poly.entity_id
_entity_poly.type
_entity_poly.pdbx_seq_one_letter_code
_entity_poly.pdbx_strand_id
1 'polypeptide(L)'
;DYGYPVRYYSDVKTLVDGGKHLGKDNFFASFVLSQNERAGANLARLAVEYTEKSFYERNDTLLQSDLLKAMMRDYAAGETSNDALIFLNSLKNPNFTLKTPKTRDIFVYMPLRMAMIFATVASFSKIDLATGEINSPFVFSTAINKGTLKDGSYNLSNGMVLANDFTALYVNNRALKIHSITDFNSIKHKDFRQILVDENGDFFVFYFKENFGLPVQFIIMDKTMFESAFVQMFFFENYDKSLYELVLSEKEAKVYKLKK
;
A
#
# COMPACT_ATOMS: atom_id res chain seq x y z
N ASP A 1 10.51 5.47 5.38
CA ASP A 1 10.35 6.81 5.93
C ASP A 1 10.82 7.86 4.92
N TYR A 2 9.88 8.42 4.17
CA TYR A 2 10.15 9.44 3.14
C TYR A 2 9.55 10.81 3.51
N GLY A 3 8.83 10.89 4.63
CA GLY A 3 8.17 12.11 5.06
C GLY A 3 9.13 13.25 5.35
N TYR A 4 10.24 12.96 6.04
CA TYR A 4 11.22 14.00 6.40
C TYR A 4 11.91 14.62 5.17
N PRO A 5 12.50 13.86 4.24
CA PRO A 5 13.04 14.44 3.01
C PRO A 5 12.01 15.21 2.19
N VAL A 6 10.80 14.68 2.02
CA VAL A 6 9.72 15.36 1.28
C VAL A 6 9.37 16.69 1.94
N ARG A 7 9.19 16.71 3.26
CA ARG A 7 8.93 17.93 4.02
C ARG A 7 10.05 18.96 3.88
N TYR A 8 11.29 18.51 4.03
CA TYR A 8 12.46 19.40 3.98
C TYR A 8 12.68 20.04 2.60
N TYR A 9 12.59 19.25 1.53
CA TYR A 9 12.90 19.74 0.18
C TYR A 9 11.70 20.40 -0.52
N SER A 10 10.47 20.12 -0.11
CA SER A 10 9.28 20.61 -0.81
C SER A 10 8.44 21.59 -0.02
N ASP A 11 8.86 21.91 1.22
CA ASP A 11 8.14 22.82 2.14
C ASP A 11 6.65 22.46 2.30
N VAL A 12 6.36 21.17 2.41
CA VAL A 12 5.00 20.65 2.58
C VAL A 12 4.85 19.95 3.92
N LYS A 13 3.63 19.97 4.48
CA LYS A 13 3.31 19.15 5.65
C LYS A 13 3.17 17.68 5.26
N THR A 14 3.65 16.78 6.10
CA THR A 14 3.51 15.35 5.94
C THR A 14 2.74 14.74 7.10
N LEU A 15 1.89 13.74 6.86
CA LEU A 15 1.18 13.03 7.93
C LEU A 15 2.13 12.18 8.78
N VAL A 16 3.18 11.67 8.15
CA VAL A 16 4.20 10.83 8.78
C VAL A 16 5.57 11.33 8.35
N ASP A 17 6.44 11.56 9.31
CA ASP A 17 7.86 11.91 9.09
C ASP A 17 8.78 11.00 9.91
N GLY A 18 10.09 11.11 9.69
CA GLY A 18 11.10 10.27 10.31
C GLY A 18 11.20 10.32 11.83
N GLY A 19 10.50 11.25 12.47
CA GLY A 19 10.39 11.31 13.92
C GLY A 19 9.34 10.36 14.50
N LYS A 20 8.48 9.79 13.66
CA LYS A 20 7.38 8.91 14.09
C LYS A 20 7.64 7.47 13.65
N HIS A 21 8.26 6.68 14.53
CA HIS A 21 8.64 5.30 14.25
C HIS A 21 7.71 4.24 14.85
N LEU A 22 6.72 4.65 15.65
CA LEU A 22 5.77 3.71 16.24
C LEU A 22 4.74 3.29 15.18
N GLY A 23 4.45 1.97 15.10
CA GLY A 23 3.53 1.42 14.13
C GLY A 23 2.16 2.10 14.11
N LYS A 24 1.63 2.46 15.29
CA LYS A 24 0.35 3.18 15.43
C LYS A 24 0.36 4.56 14.75
N ASP A 25 1.50 5.25 14.72
CA ASP A 25 1.62 6.56 14.08
C ASP A 25 1.71 6.48 12.54
N ASN A 26 1.92 5.28 12.00
CA ASN A 26 1.98 5.02 10.57
C ASN A 26 0.66 4.47 10.00
N PHE A 27 -0.37 4.23 10.84
CA PHE A 27 -1.58 3.54 10.44
C PHE A 27 -2.27 4.20 9.24
N PHE A 28 -2.54 5.51 9.28
CA PHE A 28 -3.27 6.18 8.21
C PHE A 28 -2.53 6.17 6.88
N ALA A 29 -1.23 6.49 6.88
CA ALA A 29 -0.42 6.46 5.66
C ALA A 29 -0.32 5.05 5.10
N SER A 30 -0.16 4.06 5.96
CA SER A 30 -0.11 2.64 5.57
C SER A 30 -1.43 2.15 5.01
N PHE A 31 -2.55 2.52 5.62
CA PHE A 31 -3.89 2.20 5.13
C PHE A 31 -4.12 2.77 3.72
N VAL A 32 -3.77 4.05 3.50
CA VAL A 32 -3.89 4.71 2.20
C VAL A 32 -3.18 3.93 1.10
N LEU A 33 -2.01 3.38 1.39
CA LEU A 33 -1.20 2.65 0.41
C LEU A 33 -1.60 1.18 0.26
N SER A 34 -2.05 0.52 1.34
CA SER A 34 -2.27 -0.93 1.38
C SER A 34 -3.72 -1.36 1.15
N GLN A 35 -4.67 -0.44 1.17
CA GLN A 35 -6.06 -0.71 0.82
C GLN A 35 -6.35 -0.34 -0.65
N ASN A 36 -7.58 -0.60 -1.11
CA ASN A 36 -7.96 -0.14 -2.43
C ASN A 36 -7.94 1.40 -2.51
N GLU A 37 -7.79 1.93 -3.70
CA GLU A 37 -7.60 3.37 -3.94
C GLU A 37 -8.72 4.26 -3.38
N ARG A 38 -9.97 3.79 -3.41
CA ARG A 38 -11.13 4.56 -2.90
C ARG A 38 -11.10 4.68 -1.39
N ALA A 39 -10.86 3.58 -0.68
CA ALA A 39 -10.70 3.60 0.76
C ALA A 39 -9.51 4.47 1.16
N GLY A 40 -8.40 4.36 0.41
CA GLY A 40 -7.22 5.20 0.58
C GLY A 40 -7.52 6.68 0.40
N ALA A 41 -8.23 7.05 -0.69
CA ALA A 41 -8.63 8.43 -0.94
C ALA A 41 -9.49 9.02 0.18
N ASN A 42 -10.53 8.27 0.60
CA ASN A 42 -11.44 8.71 1.64
C ASN A 42 -10.71 8.87 2.98
N LEU A 43 -9.87 7.91 3.37
CA LEU A 43 -9.11 8.02 4.62
C LEU A 43 -8.06 9.14 4.55
N ALA A 44 -7.35 9.31 3.44
CA ALA A 44 -6.37 10.39 3.30
C ALA A 44 -7.02 11.77 3.51
N ARG A 45 -8.22 11.97 2.95
CA ARG A 45 -9.02 13.18 3.17
C ARG A 45 -9.33 13.39 4.66
N LEU A 46 -9.92 12.38 5.28
CA LEU A 46 -10.29 12.45 6.70
C LEU A 46 -9.04 12.67 7.58
N ALA A 47 -7.99 11.89 7.35
CA ALA A 47 -6.77 11.98 8.16
C ALA A 47 -6.15 13.37 8.12
N VAL A 48 -6.07 14.00 6.94
CA VAL A 48 -5.51 15.35 6.81
C VAL A 48 -6.39 16.37 7.53
N GLU A 49 -7.69 16.39 7.27
CA GLU A 49 -8.59 17.40 7.83
C GLU A 49 -8.74 17.27 9.35
N TYR A 50 -8.84 16.04 9.87
CA TYR A 50 -8.94 15.82 11.32
C TYR A 50 -7.62 16.11 12.04
N THR A 51 -6.47 15.80 11.43
CA THR A 51 -5.15 16.17 12.00
C THR A 51 -5.02 17.69 12.11
N GLU A 52 -5.36 18.42 11.05
CA GLU A 52 -5.28 19.88 11.07
C GLU A 52 -6.28 20.51 12.04
N LYS A 53 -7.52 20.02 12.08
CA LYS A 53 -8.52 20.48 13.04
C LYS A 53 -8.02 20.30 14.48
N SER A 54 -7.44 19.13 14.80
CA SER A 54 -6.91 18.87 16.15
C SER A 54 -5.75 19.82 16.50
N PHE A 55 -4.89 20.12 15.53
CA PHE A 55 -3.78 21.05 15.73
C PHE A 55 -4.27 22.48 16.01
N TYR A 56 -5.26 22.97 15.25
CA TYR A 56 -5.82 24.29 15.46
C TYR A 56 -6.59 24.44 16.78
N GLU A 57 -7.33 23.40 17.17
CA GLU A 57 -8.16 23.46 18.38
C GLU A 57 -7.35 23.27 19.67
N ARG A 58 -6.24 22.52 19.64
CA ARG A 58 -5.51 22.07 20.83
C ARG A 58 -4.05 22.49 20.87
N ASN A 59 -3.53 23.07 19.79
CA ASN A 59 -2.10 23.32 19.58
C ASN A 59 -1.23 22.05 19.75
N ASP A 60 -1.82 20.87 19.50
CA ASP A 60 -1.19 19.57 19.61
C ASP A 60 -1.77 18.61 18.58
N THR A 61 -1.00 17.57 18.18
CA THR A 61 -1.45 16.53 17.27
C THR A 61 -1.96 15.35 18.08
N LEU A 62 -3.25 15.01 17.94
CA LEU A 62 -3.83 13.83 18.55
C LEU A 62 -3.20 12.55 17.99
N LEU A 63 -3.19 11.49 18.80
CA LEU A 63 -2.86 10.14 18.36
C LEU A 63 -3.82 9.69 17.25
N GLN A 64 -3.35 8.86 16.33
CA GLN A 64 -4.21 8.36 15.24
C GLN A 64 -5.41 7.56 15.72
N SER A 65 -5.29 6.85 16.85
CA SER A 65 -6.43 6.21 17.53
C SER A 65 -7.53 7.20 17.93
N ASP A 66 -7.16 8.37 18.46
CA ASP A 66 -8.12 9.38 18.89
C ASP A 66 -8.72 10.11 17.70
N LEU A 67 -7.93 10.35 16.65
CA LEU A 67 -8.43 10.89 15.38
C LEU A 67 -9.44 9.93 14.74
N LEU A 68 -9.16 8.61 14.75
CA LEU A 68 -10.09 7.61 14.24
C LEU A 68 -11.41 7.60 15.04
N LYS A 69 -11.34 7.65 16.39
CA LYS A 69 -12.53 7.76 17.24
C LYS A 69 -13.35 9.03 16.94
N ALA A 70 -12.67 10.16 16.70
CA ALA A 70 -13.36 11.39 16.32
C ALA A 70 -14.07 11.26 14.97
N MET A 71 -13.42 10.65 13.97
CA MET A 71 -14.05 10.33 12.68
C MET A 71 -15.27 9.42 12.87
N MET A 72 -15.12 8.33 13.60
CA MET A 72 -16.21 7.37 13.85
C MET A 72 -17.42 8.05 14.50
N ARG A 73 -17.21 8.89 15.51
CA ARG A 73 -18.27 9.63 16.18
C ARG A 73 -19.02 10.56 15.20
N ASP A 74 -18.30 11.32 14.37
CA ASP A 74 -18.91 12.27 13.44
C ASP A 74 -19.66 11.55 12.29
N TYR A 75 -19.30 10.30 12.03
CA TYR A 75 -19.99 9.42 11.08
C TYR A 75 -20.99 8.47 11.73
N ALA A 76 -21.21 8.59 13.06
CA ALA A 76 -22.11 7.73 13.83
C ALA A 76 -21.81 6.21 13.65
N ALA A 77 -20.52 5.87 13.64
CA ALA A 77 -20.03 4.53 13.31
C ALA A 77 -19.78 3.62 14.55
N GLY A 78 -20.13 4.08 15.76
CA GLY A 78 -19.85 3.35 16.99
C GLY A 78 -18.52 3.68 17.64
N GLU A 79 -18.11 2.93 18.67
CA GLU A 79 -16.94 3.26 19.50
C GLU A 79 -16.00 2.07 19.74
N THR A 80 -16.37 0.85 19.35
CA THR A 80 -15.57 -0.36 19.56
C THR A 80 -14.52 -0.58 18.47
N SER A 81 -13.54 -1.46 18.71
CA SER A 81 -12.58 -1.86 17.68
C SER A 81 -13.27 -2.53 16.48
N ASN A 82 -14.35 -3.29 16.72
CA ASN A 82 -15.14 -3.88 15.64
C ASN A 82 -15.84 -2.81 14.80
N ASP A 83 -16.38 -1.76 15.43
CA ASP A 83 -16.98 -0.62 14.72
C ASP A 83 -15.92 0.13 13.89
N ALA A 84 -14.68 0.23 14.37
CA ALA A 84 -13.58 0.81 13.61
C ALA A 84 -13.30 0.03 12.32
N LEU A 85 -13.30 -1.31 12.36
CA LEU A 85 -13.16 -2.15 11.17
C LEU A 85 -14.32 -1.96 10.19
N ILE A 86 -15.56 -1.90 10.71
CA ILE A 86 -16.76 -1.65 9.90
C ILE A 86 -16.65 -0.26 9.24
N PHE A 87 -16.30 0.78 10.02
CA PHE A 87 -16.10 2.13 9.51
C PHE A 87 -15.04 2.19 8.41
N LEU A 88 -13.85 1.64 8.66
CA LEU A 88 -12.75 1.61 7.68
C LEU A 88 -13.14 0.83 6.41
N ASN A 89 -13.90 -0.26 6.55
CA ASN A 89 -14.44 -0.98 5.39
C ASN A 89 -15.50 -0.18 4.63
N SER A 90 -16.29 0.66 5.31
CA SER A 90 -17.27 1.52 4.66
C SER A 90 -16.65 2.55 3.72
N LEU A 91 -15.38 2.91 3.94
CA LEU A 91 -14.63 3.82 3.06
C LEU A 91 -14.43 3.29 1.64
N LYS A 92 -14.63 1.98 1.42
CA LYS A 92 -14.60 1.36 0.09
C LYS A 92 -15.87 1.63 -0.73
N ASN A 93 -16.95 2.01 -0.04
CA ASN A 93 -18.26 2.16 -0.68
C ASN A 93 -18.25 3.36 -1.64
N PRO A 94 -18.67 3.20 -2.91
CA PRO A 94 -18.81 4.29 -3.86
C PRO A 94 -19.75 5.41 -3.38
N ASN A 95 -20.72 5.07 -2.54
CA ASN A 95 -21.70 6.00 -1.98
C ASN A 95 -21.25 6.64 -0.64
N PHE A 96 -20.01 6.35 -0.19
CA PHE A 96 -19.50 6.99 1.03
C PHE A 96 -19.36 8.49 0.80
N THR A 97 -20.06 9.27 1.64
CA THR A 97 -20.09 10.73 1.50
C THR A 97 -19.20 11.37 2.57
N LEU A 98 -18.19 12.11 2.11
CA LEU A 98 -17.35 12.91 2.98
C LEU A 98 -18.13 14.12 3.51
N LYS A 99 -18.32 14.20 4.81
CA LYS A 99 -19.00 15.31 5.49
C LYS A 99 -18.07 16.51 5.72
N THR A 100 -16.76 16.28 5.76
CA THR A 100 -15.75 17.28 6.04
C THR A 100 -15.32 17.99 4.76
N PRO A 101 -15.35 19.33 4.68
CA PRO A 101 -14.92 20.07 3.50
C PRO A 101 -13.40 19.89 3.27
N LYS A 102 -12.99 19.93 2.01
CA LYS A 102 -11.56 19.93 1.64
C LYS A 102 -11.01 21.35 1.83
N THR A 103 -10.01 21.49 2.70
CA THR A 103 -9.40 22.79 3.01
C THR A 103 -8.04 23.00 2.30
N ARG A 104 -7.46 21.93 1.75
CA ARG A 104 -6.12 21.97 1.14
C ARG A 104 -5.91 20.89 0.10
N ASP A 105 -4.85 21.04 -0.67
CA ASP A 105 -4.39 20.01 -1.58
C ASP A 105 -3.72 18.87 -0.80
N ILE A 106 -4.02 17.63 -1.22
CA ILE A 106 -3.49 16.41 -0.62
C ILE A 106 -2.81 15.60 -1.70
N PHE A 107 -1.58 15.18 -1.43
CA PHE A 107 -0.77 14.40 -2.35
C PHE A 107 -0.39 13.07 -1.73
N VAL A 108 -0.39 12.02 -2.57
CA VAL A 108 0.14 10.70 -2.22
C VAL A 108 1.43 10.50 -3.00
N TYR A 109 2.54 10.42 -2.27
CA TYR A 109 3.87 10.19 -2.82
C TYR A 109 4.25 8.72 -2.69
N MET A 110 4.60 8.10 -3.81
CA MET A 110 4.93 6.68 -3.93
C MET A 110 6.32 6.52 -4.56
N PRO A 111 7.41 6.40 -3.78
CA PRO A 111 8.73 6.12 -4.34
C PRO A 111 8.90 4.64 -4.68
N LEU A 112 9.67 4.33 -5.73
CA LEU A 112 9.99 2.96 -6.15
C LEU A 112 10.58 2.12 -4.99
N ARG A 113 11.46 2.72 -4.19
CA ARG A 113 12.11 2.03 -3.06
C ARG A 113 11.12 1.56 -1.98
N MET A 114 9.90 2.11 -1.97
CA MET A 114 8.85 1.65 -1.08
C MET A 114 8.53 0.16 -1.31
N ALA A 115 8.68 -0.34 -2.53
CA ALA A 115 8.48 -1.76 -2.82
C ALA A 115 9.35 -2.68 -1.95
N MET A 116 10.55 -2.23 -1.54
CA MET A 116 11.44 -3.00 -0.68
C MET A 116 10.97 -3.12 0.77
N ILE A 117 10.20 -2.16 1.24
CA ILE A 117 9.71 -2.08 2.63
C ILE A 117 8.19 -2.18 2.71
N PHE A 118 7.52 -2.44 1.59
CA PHE A 118 6.06 -2.37 1.54
C PHE A 118 5.39 -3.41 2.44
N ALA A 119 5.98 -4.57 2.65
CA ALA A 119 5.51 -5.53 3.65
C ALA A 119 5.40 -4.91 5.05
N THR A 120 6.45 -4.20 5.49
CA THR A 120 6.45 -3.50 6.77
C THR A 120 5.44 -2.34 6.77
N VAL A 121 5.40 -1.54 5.70
CA VAL A 121 4.43 -0.45 5.58
C VAL A 121 3.00 -1.00 5.66
N ALA A 122 2.67 -2.03 4.89
CA ALA A 122 1.34 -2.62 4.88
C ALA A 122 0.95 -3.22 6.24
N SER A 123 1.90 -3.77 7.01
CA SER A 123 1.63 -4.34 8.34
C SER A 123 1.06 -3.31 9.31
N PHE A 124 1.48 -2.05 9.21
CA PHE A 124 0.95 -0.99 10.07
C PHE A 124 -0.54 -0.70 9.84
N SER A 125 -1.07 -0.98 8.65
CA SER A 125 -2.51 -0.87 8.37
C SER A 125 -3.33 -2.01 8.95
N LYS A 126 -2.69 -3.06 9.45
CA LYS A 126 -3.31 -4.24 10.06
C LYS A 126 -3.25 -4.21 11.59
N ILE A 127 -2.66 -3.16 12.15
CA ILE A 127 -2.58 -2.96 13.59
C ILE A 127 -3.95 -2.51 14.11
N ASP A 128 -4.45 -3.21 15.13
CA ASP A 128 -5.52 -2.71 15.97
C ASP A 128 -5.00 -1.50 16.78
N LEU A 129 -5.59 -0.34 16.57
CA LEU A 129 -5.11 0.89 17.21
C LEU A 129 -5.34 0.93 18.73
N ALA A 130 -6.24 0.10 19.27
CA ALA A 130 -6.47 -0.03 20.70
C ALA A 130 -5.45 -0.97 21.35
N THR A 131 -5.28 -2.18 20.80
CA THR A 131 -4.42 -3.23 21.37
C THR A 131 -2.97 -3.15 20.88
N GLY A 132 -2.75 -2.68 19.66
CA GLY A 132 -1.45 -2.70 18.97
C GLY A 132 -1.11 -4.03 18.31
N GLU A 133 -2.04 -4.99 18.30
CA GLU A 133 -1.85 -6.30 17.70
C GLU A 133 -2.09 -6.26 16.18
N ILE A 134 -1.41 -7.13 15.42
CA ILE A 134 -1.60 -7.29 13.99
C ILE A 134 -2.67 -8.36 13.75
N ASN A 135 -3.80 -7.96 13.19
CA ASN A 135 -5.02 -8.79 13.11
C ASN A 135 -5.25 -9.48 11.77
N SER A 136 -4.44 -9.24 10.75
CA SER A 136 -4.71 -9.80 9.42
C SER A 136 -3.42 -10.19 8.70
N PRO A 137 -3.19 -11.48 8.46
CA PRO A 137 -2.06 -11.92 7.66
C PRO A 137 -2.22 -11.45 6.20
N PHE A 138 -1.12 -11.18 5.56
CA PHE A 138 -1.01 -10.92 4.12
C PHE A 138 0.36 -11.39 3.64
N VAL A 139 0.53 -11.53 2.33
CA VAL A 139 1.80 -11.88 1.71
C VAL A 139 2.24 -10.77 0.77
N PHE A 140 3.40 -10.19 1.08
CA PHE A 140 4.16 -9.34 0.18
C PHE A 140 5.63 -9.60 0.44
N SER A 141 6.33 -10.17 -0.54
CA SER A 141 7.72 -10.59 -0.38
C SER A 141 8.53 -10.24 -1.60
N THR A 142 9.72 -9.70 -1.38
CA THR A 142 10.68 -9.40 -2.43
C THR A 142 11.78 -10.46 -2.44
N ALA A 143 12.30 -10.81 -3.62
CA ALA A 143 13.34 -11.82 -3.75
C ALA A 143 14.28 -11.58 -4.92
N ILE A 144 15.50 -12.12 -4.80
CA ILE A 144 16.42 -12.34 -5.92
C ILE A 144 16.56 -13.83 -6.18
N ASN A 145 16.86 -14.19 -7.41
CA ASN A 145 17.23 -15.57 -7.74
C ASN A 145 18.64 -15.86 -7.24
N LYS A 146 18.79 -16.84 -6.35
CA LYS A 146 20.09 -17.33 -5.84
C LYS A 146 20.74 -18.39 -6.76
N GLY A 147 19.97 -18.92 -7.69
CA GLY A 147 20.40 -19.96 -8.60
C GLY A 147 19.24 -20.85 -9.05
N THR A 148 19.51 -21.67 -10.04
CA THR A 148 18.54 -22.61 -10.61
C THR A 148 18.76 -24.00 -10.05
N LEU A 149 17.68 -24.65 -9.63
CA LEU A 149 17.69 -26.04 -9.17
C LEU A 149 17.84 -27.01 -10.36
N LYS A 150 18.05 -28.30 -10.07
CA LYS A 150 18.25 -29.33 -11.11
C LYS A 150 17.07 -29.50 -12.08
N ASP A 151 15.86 -29.20 -11.60
CA ASP A 151 14.62 -29.24 -12.41
C ASP A 151 14.36 -27.92 -13.16
N GLY A 152 15.27 -26.95 -13.07
CA GLY A 152 15.15 -25.64 -13.70
C GLY A 152 14.43 -24.59 -12.86
N SER A 153 13.90 -24.95 -11.69
CA SER A 153 13.17 -24.01 -10.80
C SER A 153 14.10 -22.96 -10.19
N TYR A 154 13.57 -21.78 -9.91
CA TYR A 154 14.30 -20.66 -9.32
C TYR A 154 14.34 -20.77 -7.79
N ASN A 155 15.54 -20.80 -7.22
CA ASN A 155 15.74 -20.75 -5.78
C ASN A 155 15.80 -19.30 -5.31
N LEU A 156 14.78 -18.83 -4.60
CA LEU A 156 14.63 -17.44 -4.23
C LEU A 156 15.29 -17.11 -2.87
N SER A 157 15.74 -15.87 -2.72
CA SER A 157 16.43 -15.40 -1.50
C SER A 157 15.58 -15.39 -0.24
N ASN A 158 14.25 -15.36 -0.39
CA ASN A 158 13.28 -15.41 0.70
C ASN A 158 12.90 -16.85 1.12
N GLY A 159 13.59 -17.87 0.60
CA GLY A 159 13.37 -19.28 0.93
C GLY A 159 12.24 -19.94 0.12
N MET A 160 11.61 -19.23 -0.80
CA MET A 160 10.64 -19.80 -1.72
C MET A 160 11.33 -20.42 -2.93
N VAL A 161 10.66 -21.36 -3.60
CA VAL A 161 11.09 -21.90 -4.88
C VAL A 161 9.99 -21.63 -5.90
N LEU A 162 10.33 -20.99 -7.01
CA LEU A 162 9.42 -20.73 -8.11
C LEU A 162 9.66 -21.74 -9.24
N ALA A 163 8.63 -22.46 -9.66
CA ALA A 163 8.71 -23.39 -10.76
C ALA A 163 9.22 -22.71 -12.05
N ASN A 164 9.97 -23.43 -12.88
CA ASN A 164 10.57 -22.89 -14.11
C ASN A 164 9.53 -22.46 -15.14
N ASP A 165 8.38 -23.10 -15.16
CA ASP A 165 7.21 -22.76 -15.99
C ASP A 165 6.27 -21.73 -15.33
N PHE A 166 6.63 -21.27 -14.14
CA PHE A 166 5.88 -20.30 -13.34
C PHE A 166 4.48 -20.79 -12.91
N THR A 167 4.21 -22.08 -12.92
CA THR A 167 2.87 -22.60 -12.54
C THR A 167 2.66 -22.68 -11.05
N ALA A 168 3.73 -22.80 -10.26
CA ALA A 168 3.65 -22.97 -8.82
C ALA A 168 4.76 -22.23 -8.06
N LEU A 169 4.42 -21.82 -6.85
CA LEU A 169 5.33 -21.30 -5.85
C LEU A 169 5.40 -22.31 -4.68
N TYR A 170 6.57 -22.76 -4.33
CA TYR A 170 6.76 -23.69 -3.22
C TYR A 170 7.25 -22.97 -1.98
N VAL A 171 6.54 -23.18 -0.87
CA VAL A 171 6.88 -22.66 0.45
C VAL A 171 6.82 -23.82 1.44
N ASN A 172 7.94 -24.13 2.10
CA ASN A 172 8.04 -25.27 3.04
C ASN A 172 7.47 -26.58 2.44
N ASN A 173 7.84 -26.91 1.20
CA ASN A 173 7.38 -28.06 0.43
C ASN A 173 5.87 -28.08 0.11
N ARG A 174 5.15 -26.99 0.28
CA ARG A 174 3.76 -26.84 -0.15
C ARG A 174 3.72 -26.07 -1.45
N ALA A 175 3.04 -26.63 -2.45
CA ALA A 175 2.78 -25.93 -3.71
C ALA A 175 1.61 -24.94 -3.52
N LEU A 176 1.85 -23.68 -3.86
CA LEU A 176 0.86 -22.61 -3.89
C LEU A 176 0.61 -22.25 -5.35
N LYS A 177 -0.64 -22.03 -5.71
CA LYS A 177 -1.03 -21.72 -7.08
C LYS A 177 -0.81 -20.24 -7.38
N ILE A 178 -0.21 -19.97 -8.52
CA ILE A 178 0.01 -18.63 -9.03
C ILE A 178 -1.19 -18.24 -9.90
N HIS A 179 -1.82 -17.11 -9.57
CA HIS A 179 -2.89 -16.54 -10.39
C HIS A 179 -2.32 -15.97 -11.69
N SER A 180 -1.34 -15.09 -11.57
CA SER A 180 -0.73 -14.44 -12.73
C SER A 180 0.71 -14.03 -12.48
N ILE A 181 1.42 -13.88 -13.59
CA ILE A 181 2.76 -13.30 -13.61
C ILE A 181 2.73 -12.02 -14.42
N THR A 182 3.35 -10.99 -13.89
CA THR A 182 3.60 -9.76 -14.61
C THR A 182 5.10 -9.62 -14.86
N ASP A 183 5.48 -9.71 -16.13
CA ASP A 183 6.85 -9.52 -16.60
C ASP A 183 7.05 -8.05 -16.98
N PHE A 184 7.89 -7.34 -16.23
CA PHE A 184 8.17 -5.94 -16.45
C PHE A 184 9.45 -5.73 -17.26
N ASN A 185 9.32 -5.09 -18.43
CA ASN A 185 10.44 -4.57 -19.20
C ASN A 185 10.76 -3.11 -18.83
N SER A 186 9.74 -2.30 -18.50
CA SER A 186 9.91 -0.94 -18.02
C SER A 186 8.72 -0.46 -17.21
N ILE A 187 8.97 0.04 -15.99
CA ILE A 187 7.93 0.68 -15.17
C ILE A 187 7.59 2.07 -15.72
N LYS A 188 8.59 2.83 -16.17
CA LYS A 188 8.41 4.20 -16.69
C LYS A 188 7.48 4.23 -17.91
N HIS A 189 7.65 3.29 -18.83
CA HIS A 189 6.90 3.25 -20.08
C HIS A 189 5.70 2.32 -20.03
N LYS A 190 5.35 1.77 -18.85
CA LYS A 190 4.31 0.75 -18.69
C LYS A 190 4.49 -0.44 -19.63
N ASP A 191 5.74 -0.79 -19.90
CA ASP A 191 6.07 -1.94 -20.73
C ASP A 191 6.12 -3.20 -19.86
N PHE A 192 4.99 -3.88 -19.78
CA PHE A 192 4.83 -5.13 -19.06
C PHE A 192 3.90 -6.08 -19.81
N ARG A 193 4.09 -7.37 -19.56
CA ARG A 193 3.21 -8.43 -20.04
C ARG A 193 2.64 -9.19 -18.84
N GLN A 194 1.33 -9.20 -18.71
CA GLN A 194 0.65 -10.03 -17.72
C GLN A 194 0.18 -11.35 -18.36
N ILE A 195 0.48 -12.46 -17.71
CA ILE A 195 0.12 -13.80 -18.14
C ILE A 195 -0.73 -14.41 -17.03
N LEU A 196 -1.97 -14.75 -17.34
CA LEU A 196 -2.82 -15.55 -16.47
C LEU A 196 -2.29 -16.99 -16.44
N VAL A 197 -2.08 -17.54 -15.25
CA VAL A 197 -1.58 -18.90 -15.03
C VAL A 197 -2.69 -19.84 -14.56
N ASP A 198 -3.37 -19.50 -13.47
CA ASP A 198 -4.51 -20.23 -12.91
C ASP A 198 -5.54 -19.27 -12.35
N GLU A 199 -6.76 -19.26 -12.86
CA GLU A 199 -7.85 -18.37 -12.37
C GLU A 199 -8.16 -18.58 -10.89
N ASN A 200 -7.88 -19.77 -10.35
CA ASN A 200 -8.05 -20.11 -8.93
C ASN A 200 -6.76 -19.96 -8.12
N GLY A 201 -5.75 -19.30 -8.66
CA GLY A 201 -4.51 -19.01 -7.95
C GLY A 201 -4.66 -17.85 -7.00
N ASP A 202 -3.96 -17.93 -5.87
CA ASP A 202 -4.02 -16.92 -4.80
C ASP A 202 -2.84 -15.93 -4.86
N PHE A 203 -1.80 -16.25 -5.64
CA PHE A 203 -0.55 -15.49 -5.64
C PHE A 203 -0.30 -14.81 -6.98
N PHE A 204 0.23 -13.59 -6.89
CA PHE A 204 0.64 -12.76 -8.01
C PHE A 204 2.15 -12.60 -7.95
N VAL A 205 2.82 -12.77 -9.08
CA VAL A 205 4.27 -12.68 -9.19
C VAL A 205 4.65 -11.58 -10.16
N PHE A 206 5.44 -10.61 -9.70
CA PHE A 206 6.11 -9.66 -10.57
C PHE A 206 7.53 -10.16 -10.83
N TYR A 207 7.92 -10.15 -12.08
CA TYR A 207 9.26 -10.50 -12.52
C TYR A 207 9.91 -9.31 -13.24
N PHE A 208 11.09 -8.96 -12.79
CA PHE A 208 11.90 -7.86 -13.35
C PHE A 208 13.13 -8.45 -14.01
N LYS A 209 13.20 -8.43 -15.33
CA LYS A 209 14.31 -9.02 -16.12
C LYS A 209 15.63 -8.29 -15.95
N GLU A 210 15.56 -6.96 -15.74
CA GLU A 210 16.70 -6.09 -15.58
C GLU A 210 16.66 -5.35 -14.25
N ASN A 211 17.79 -4.73 -13.88
CA ASN A 211 17.88 -3.94 -12.66
C ASN A 211 17.09 -2.63 -12.79
N PHE A 212 15.85 -2.62 -12.35
CA PHE A 212 14.97 -1.43 -12.34
C PHE A 212 15.33 -0.40 -11.26
N GLY A 213 16.52 -0.47 -10.66
CA GLY A 213 16.90 0.34 -9.51
C GLY A 213 16.41 -0.24 -8.18
N LEU A 214 15.80 -1.44 -8.22
CA LEU A 214 15.54 -2.28 -7.06
C LEU A 214 16.52 -3.45 -7.06
N PRO A 215 17.12 -3.81 -5.92
CA PRO A 215 17.97 -4.99 -5.81
C PRO A 215 17.13 -6.27 -5.69
N VAL A 216 16.04 -6.39 -6.47
CA VAL A 216 15.14 -7.53 -6.49
C VAL A 216 14.75 -7.89 -7.91
N GLN A 217 14.48 -9.18 -8.14
CA GLN A 217 14.01 -9.72 -9.41
C GLN A 217 12.54 -10.15 -9.33
N PHE A 218 12.06 -10.45 -8.14
CA PHE A 218 10.70 -10.91 -7.93
C PHE A 218 10.02 -10.15 -6.80
N ILE A 219 8.74 -9.83 -6.99
CA ILE A 219 7.81 -9.48 -5.94
C ILE A 219 6.68 -10.51 -5.97
N ILE A 220 6.43 -11.14 -4.84
CA ILE A 220 5.41 -12.17 -4.68
C ILE A 220 4.40 -11.65 -3.67
N MET A 221 3.13 -11.69 -4.03
CA MET A 221 2.07 -11.13 -3.18
C MET A 221 0.77 -11.91 -3.30
N ASP A 222 -0.06 -11.84 -2.26
CA ASP A 222 -1.44 -12.31 -2.32
C ASP A 222 -2.35 -11.30 -3.04
N LYS A 223 -3.61 -11.71 -3.26
CA LYS A 223 -4.62 -10.89 -3.93
C LYS A 223 -4.84 -9.54 -3.23
N THR A 224 -4.86 -9.52 -1.89
CA THR A 224 -5.09 -8.29 -1.12
C THR A 224 -4.00 -7.24 -1.39
N MET A 225 -2.76 -7.68 -1.45
CA MET A 225 -1.63 -6.79 -1.75
C MET A 225 -1.57 -6.42 -3.23
N PHE A 226 -1.93 -7.33 -4.12
CA PHE A 226 -2.03 -7.02 -5.55
C PHE A 226 -3.07 -5.93 -5.82
N GLU A 227 -4.23 -5.97 -5.16
CA GLU A 227 -5.30 -4.97 -5.29
C GLU A 227 -5.06 -3.68 -4.48
N SER A 228 -3.93 -3.57 -3.77
CA SER A 228 -3.60 -2.38 -2.99
C SER A 228 -3.36 -1.15 -3.86
N ALA A 229 -3.65 0.03 -3.32
CA ALA A 229 -3.42 1.30 -4.01
C ALA A 229 -1.96 1.44 -4.45
N PHE A 230 -1.00 1.08 -3.60
CA PHE A 230 0.42 1.13 -3.97
C PHE A 230 0.72 0.28 -5.20
N VAL A 231 0.27 -0.97 -5.24
CA VAL A 231 0.57 -1.86 -6.37
C VAL A 231 -0.14 -1.39 -7.64
N GLN A 232 -1.43 -1.11 -7.56
CA GLN A 232 -2.22 -0.72 -8.73
C GLN A 232 -1.79 0.65 -9.28
N MET A 233 -1.60 1.64 -8.43
CA MET A 233 -1.25 2.99 -8.86
C MET A 233 0.23 3.07 -9.26
N PHE A 234 1.15 2.48 -8.50
CA PHE A 234 2.57 2.61 -8.79
C PHE A 234 3.00 1.80 -10.02
N PHE A 235 2.66 0.50 -10.09
CA PHE A 235 3.15 -0.36 -11.17
C PHE A 235 2.30 -0.29 -12.43
N PHE A 236 0.98 -0.14 -12.30
CA PHE A 236 0.06 -0.17 -13.45
C PHE A 236 -0.52 1.20 -13.82
N GLU A 237 -0.37 2.23 -12.97
CA GLU A 237 -1.12 3.49 -13.07
C GLU A 237 -2.63 3.26 -13.27
N ASN A 238 -3.11 2.20 -12.65
CA ASN A 238 -4.52 1.87 -12.60
C ASN A 238 -5.15 2.58 -11.40
N TYR A 239 -5.95 3.63 -11.66
CA TYR A 239 -6.59 4.45 -10.64
C TYR A 239 -7.86 5.11 -11.14
N ASP A 240 -8.78 5.39 -10.23
CA ASP A 240 -10.01 6.15 -10.52
C ASP A 240 -9.68 7.64 -10.73
N LYS A 241 -9.78 8.08 -11.97
CA LYS A 241 -9.51 9.47 -12.38
C LYS A 241 -10.49 10.48 -11.76
N SER A 242 -11.60 10.02 -11.18
CA SER A 242 -12.52 10.88 -10.43
C SER A 242 -12.00 11.18 -9.01
N LEU A 243 -11.14 10.33 -8.47
CA LEU A 243 -10.55 10.45 -7.13
C LEU A 243 -9.16 11.06 -7.16
N TYR A 244 -8.36 10.72 -8.16
CA TYR A 244 -6.96 11.09 -8.25
C TYR A 244 -6.61 11.76 -9.58
N GLU A 245 -5.57 12.57 -9.53
CA GLU A 245 -4.86 13.12 -10.68
C GLU A 245 -3.38 12.71 -10.57
N LEU A 246 -2.82 12.10 -11.62
CA LEU A 246 -1.40 11.80 -11.70
C LEU A 246 -0.63 13.09 -12.01
N VAL A 247 0.16 13.57 -11.05
CA VAL A 247 0.92 14.82 -11.17
C VAL A 247 2.33 14.56 -11.66
N LEU A 248 2.93 13.46 -11.18
CA LEU A 248 4.29 13.04 -11.58
C LEU A 248 4.29 11.54 -11.83
N SER A 249 4.84 11.14 -12.98
CA SER A 249 5.10 9.75 -13.31
C SER A 249 6.52 9.59 -13.81
N GLU A 250 7.40 9.17 -12.90
CA GLU A 250 8.78 8.81 -13.18
C GLU A 250 9.06 7.39 -12.71
N LYS A 251 10.18 6.82 -13.15
CA LYS A 251 10.61 5.48 -12.74
C LYS A 251 10.80 5.39 -11.22
N GLU A 252 11.41 6.43 -10.66
CA GLU A 252 11.80 6.48 -9.25
C GLU A 252 10.66 6.84 -8.31
N ALA A 253 9.62 7.54 -8.81
CA ALA A 253 8.49 7.98 -8.00
C ALA A 253 7.26 8.32 -8.82
N LYS A 254 6.10 8.16 -8.20
CA LYS A 254 4.82 8.69 -8.68
C LYS A 254 4.16 9.55 -7.62
N VAL A 255 3.51 10.62 -8.07
CA VAL A 255 2.78 11.55 -7.20
C VAL A 255 1.36 11.70 -7.71
N TYR A 256 0.41 11.46 -6.84
CA TYR A 256 -1.01 11.61 -7.11
C TYR A 256 -1.60 12.69 -6.24
N LYS A 257 -2.39 13.57 -6.83
CA LYS A 257 -3.18 14.59 -6.14
C LYS A 257 -4.61 14.08 -5.93
N LEU A 258 -5.14 14.20 -4.71
CA LEU A 258 -6.55 13.94 -4.44
C LEU A 258 -7.41 15.05 -5.01
N LYS A 259 -8.44 14.69 -5.81
CA LYS A 259 -9.40 15.63 -6.40
C LYS A 259 -10.54 16.02 -5.44
N LYS A 260 -11.01 15.09 -4.64
CA LYS A 260 -12.15 15.28 -3.72
C LYS A 260 -11.72 15.42 -2.27
#